data_bcab33b44479a5c287ae5a4ef159d810
#
_entry.id   bcab33b44479a5c287ae5a4ef159d810
#
_cell.length_a   1.000
_cell.length_b   1.000
_cell.length_c   1.000
_cell.angle_alpha   90.00
_cell.angle_beta   90.00
_cell.angle_gamma   90.00
#
_symmetry.space_group_name_H-M   'P 1'
#
loop_
_entity.id
_entity.type
_entity.pdbx_description
1 polymer ?
#
loop_
_entity_poly.entity_id
_entity_poly.type
_entity_poly.pdbx_seq_one_letter_code
_entity_poly.pdbx_strand_id
1 'polypeptide(L)'
;MLHNLLTPLADEFIFFNLFRYLTFRSGAAVLTALIVSFVLGPAVIRWLKKKQREGQPIRTDGPEGHLVTKQGTPTMGGVLILLAVSISTLLWADLANGYVWVILFVTTGFGMVGFADDYLKLTRRSHKGVSSRIRLSVEIVISLIAAVWVIHLTGPELDTALAVPLFKNVLFELGWFFVALMVFVVVGASNAVNLTDGLDGLAIVPVMIAAGCFALISYLVGNIVFADYLQLHFVEGTGELAVFCAALVGASLGFLWFNAPPAMVFMGDTGSLSVGGALGGIAVITKHELVLAIIGGLFVLETVSVIVQVASYKMFGKRVFRMAPLHHHFEKKGWREETIVVRFWIIAAILALIGLSTLKLR
;
A
#
# COMPACT_ATOMS: atom_id res chain seq x y z
N MET A 1 19.84 -6.19 -6.57
CA MET A 1 20.75 -7.17 -7.22
C MET A 1 21.63 -6.50 -8.28
N LEU A 2 21.08 -5.90 -9.35
CA LEU A 2 21.88 -5.24 -10.39
C LEU A 2 22.77 -4.12 -9.84
N HIS A 3 22.25 -3.31 -8.91
CA HIS A 3 23.06 -2.31 -8.21
C HIS A 3 24.34 -2.93 -7.62
N ASN A 4 24.19 -3.96 -6.78
CA ASN A 4 25.33 -4.58 -6.09
C ASN A 4 26.31 -5.31 -7.04
N LEU A 5 25.83 -5.84 -8.18
CA LEU A 5 26.66 -6.54 -9.15
C LEU A 5 27.38 -5.61 -10.13
N LEU A 6 26.70 -4.56 -10.62
CA LEU A 6 27.20 -3.73 -11.72
C LEU A 6 27.92 -2.46 -11.25
N THR A 7 27.57 -1.92 -10.06
CA THR A 7 28.25 -0.75 -9.52
C THR A 7 29.76 -0.93 -9.34
N PRO A 8 30.27 -2.07 -8.86
CA PRO A 8 31.72 -2.28 -8.75
C PRO A 8 32.45 -2.27 -10.10
N LEU A 9 31.74 -2.62 -11.18
CA LEU A 9 32.30 -2.63 -12.55
C LEU A 9 32.28 -1.24 -13.21
N ALA A 10 31.74 -0.21 -12.56
CA ALA A 10 31.65 1.14 -13.11
C ALA A 10 33.02 1.79 -13.32
N ASP A 11 34.04 1.35 -12.62
CA ASP A 11 35.41 1.85 -12.79
C ASP A 11 36.07 1.30 -14.07
N GLU A 12 35.60 0.13 -14.59
CA GLU A 12 36.05 -0.44 -15.86
C GLU A 12 35.18 0.03 -17.03
N PHE A 13 33.86 0.14 -16.81
CA PHE A 13 32.90 0.53 -17.84
C PHE A 13 31.99 1.64 -17.33
N ILE A 14 32.18 2.85 -17.81
CA ILE A 14 31.48 4.07 -17.40
C ILE A 14 29.94 3.94 -17.47
N PHE A 15 29.43 3.09 -18.38
CA PHE A 15 27.99 2.81 -18.50
C PHE A 15 27.36 2.27 -17.20
N PHE A 16 28.11 1.46 -16.45
CA PHE A 16 27.60 0.90 -15.19
C PHE A 16 27.48 1.94 -14.07
N ASN A 17 28.02 3.14 -14.23
CA ASN A 17 27.82 4.23 -13.29
C ASN A 17 26.33 4.65 -13.18
N LEU A 18 25.51 4.39 -14.21
CA LEU A 18 24.06 4.64 -14.16
C LEU A 18 23.37 3.91 -13.00
N PHE A 19 23.86 2.73 -12.61
CA PHE A 19 23.29 1.93 -11.53
C PHE A 19 23.52 2.51 -10.13
N ARG A 20 24.39 3.52 -9.99
CA ARG A 20 24.58 4.28 -8.74
C ARG A 20 23.42 5.24 -8.48
N TYR A 21 22.76 5.75 -9.55
CA TYR A 21 21.74 6.78 -9.43
C TYR A 21 20.37 6.19 -9.04
N LEU A 22 19.83 6.66 -7.89
CA LEU A 22 18.49 6.28 -7.41
C LEU A 22 17.40 6.58 -8.43
N THR A 23 17.46 7.74 -9.09
CA THR A 23 16.49 8.16 -10.12
C THR A 23 16.43 7.19 -11.30
N PHE A 24 17.60 6.74 -11.79
CA PHE A 24 17.69 5.74 -12.86
C PHE A 24 17.09 4.42 -12.41
N ARG A 25 17.48 3.92 -11.23
CA ARG A 25 16.98 2.66 -10.67
C ARG A 25 15.47 2.70 -10.38
N SER A 26 14.96 3.83 -9.89
CA SER A 26 13.54 4.03 -9.67
C SER A 26 12.75 4.00 -10.99
N GLY A 27 13.21 4.70 -12.02
CA GLY A 27 12.59 4.67 -13.35
C GLY A 27 12.60 3.27 -13.96
N ALA A 28 13.72 2.56 -13.85
CA ALA A 28 13.86 1.19 -14.31
C ALA A 28 12.97 0.22 -13.49
N ALA A 29 12.79 0.47 -12.19
CA ALA A 29 11.90 -0.30 -11.33
C ALA A 29 10.43 -0.16 -11.73
N VAL A 30 9.95 1.06 -12.05
CA VAL A 30 8.59 1.28 -12.60
C VAL A 30 8.39 0.45 -13.86
N LEU A 31 9.31 0.59 -14.84
CA LEU A 31 9.19 -0.09 -16.11
C LEU A 31 9.24 -1.62 -15.97
N THR A 32 10.14 -2.13 -15.13
CA THR A 32 10.26 -3.57 -14.88
C THR A 32 8.98 -4.11 -14.25
N ALA A 33 8.44 -3.45 -13.21
CA ALA A 33 7.20 -3.90 -12.57
C ALA A 33 6.01 -3.85 -13.53
N LEU A 34 5.92 -2.84 -14.38
CA LEU A 34 4.89 -2.71 -15.42
C LEU A 34 5.01 -3.84 -16.46
N ILE A 35 6.21 -4.10 -16.97
CA ILE A 35 6.46 -5.17 -17.94
C ILE A 35 6.13 -6.54 -17.32
N VAL A 36 6.58 -6.81 -16.09
CA VAL A 36 6.26 -8.05 -15.38
C VAL A 36 4.75 -8.23 -15.27
N SER A 37 4.02 -7.15 -14.92
CA SER A 37 2.57 -7.19 -14.82
C SER A 37 1.90 -7.50 -16.17
N PHE A 38 2.35 -6.91 -17.26
CA PHE A 38 1.80 -7.17 -18.60
C PHE A 38 2.12 -8.56 -19.10
N VAL A 39 3.32 -9.07 -18.85
CA VAL A 39 3.74 -10.40 -19.30
C VAL A 39 3.06 -11.50 -18.48
N LEU A 40 3.04 -11.36 -17.15
CA LEU A 40 2.47 -12.39 -16.27
C LEU A 40 0.96 -12.25 -16.09
N GLY A 41 0.39 -11.06 -16.22
CA GLY A 41 -1.03 -10.78 -15.98
C GLY A 41 -1.98 -11.73 -16.71
N PRO A 42 -1.89 -11.88 -18.04
CA PRO A 42 -2.78 -12.80 -18.78
C PRO A 42 -2.65 -14.26 -18.32
N ALA A 43 -1.46 -14.71 -17.96
CA ALA A 43 -1.22 -16.06 -17.47
C ALA A 43 -1.81 -16.28 -16.07
N VAL A 44 -1.59 -15.32 -15.16
CA VAL A 44 -2.15 -15.33 -13.80
C VAL A 44 -3.68 -15.29 -13.85
N ILE A 45 -4.28 -14.40 -14.64
CA ILE A 45 -5.74 -14.31 -14.78
C ILE A 45 -6.34 -15.60 -15.33
N ARG A 46 -5.74 -16.20 -16.37
CA ARG A 46 -6.20 -17.51 -16.90
C ARG A 46 -6.10 -18.61 -15.84
N TRP A 47 -5.00 -18.64 -15.08
CA TRP A 47 -4.80 -19.61 -14.01
C TRP A 47 -5.85 -19.43 -12.89
N LEU A 48 -6.11 -18.18 -12.45
CA LEU A 48 -7.14 -17.87 -11.47
C LEU A 48 -8.53 -18.26 -11.96
N LYS A 49 -8.91 -17.91 -13.21
CA LYS A 49 -10.19 -18.31 -13.81
C LYS A 49 -10.36 -19.83 -13.87
N LYS A 50 -9.31 -20.58 -14.19
CA LYS A 50 -9.35 -22.05 -14.23
C LYS A 50 -9.57 -22.65 -12.83
N LYS A 51 -8.99 -22.05 -11.78
CA LYS A 51 -9.12 -22.51 -10.39
C LYS A 51 -10.42 -22.04 -9.73
N GLN A 52 -10.94 -20.88 -10.12
CA GLN A 52 -12.11 -20.21 -9.54
C GLN A 52 -13.25 -20.18 -10.56
N ARG A 53 -13.76 -21.36 -10.95
CA ARG A 53 -14.78 -21.50 -12.03
C ARG A 53 -16.02 -20.63 -11.85
N GLU A 54 -16.43 -20.34 -10.60
CA GLU A 54 -17.61 -19.54 -10.24
C GLU A 54 -17.26 -18.10 -9.84
N GLY A 55 -15.96 -17.74 -9.86
CA GLY A 55 -15.48 -16.43 -9.38
C GLY A 55 -15.49 -16.30 -7.86
N GLN A 56 -15.40 -15.07 -7.37
CA GLN A 56 -15.49 -14.76 -5.95
C GLN A 56 -16.93 -14.90 -5.45
N PRO A 57 -17.17 -15.49 -4.24
CA PRO A 57 -18.48 -15.46 -3.61
C PRO A 57 -18.92 -14.01 -3.34
N ILE A 58 -19.98 -13.56 -4.00
CA ILE A 58 -20.48 -12.18 -3.86
C ILE A 58 -21.39 -12.12 -2.61
N ARG A 59 -21.23 -11.06 -1.80
CA ARG A 59 -22.07 -10.85 -0.62
C ARG A 59 -23.50 -10.49 -1.03
N THR A 60 -24.47 -11.16 -0.42
CA THR A 60 -25.91 -10.92 -0.69
C THR A 60 -26.46 -9.66 -0.02
N ASP A 61 -25.73 -9.08 0.95
CA ASP A 61 -26.08 -7.84 1.65
C ASP A 61 -25.51 -6.58 0.95
N GLY A 62 -24.75 -6.76 -0.15
CA GLY A 62 -24.19 -5.70 -0.98
C GLY A 62 -25.19 -5.04 -1.93
N PRO A 63 -24.74 -4.13 -2.81
CA PRO A 63 -25.55 -3.58 -3.89
C PRO A 63 -26.01 -4.68 -4.87
N GLU A 64 -27.28 -4.70 -5.22
CA GLU A 64 -27.88 -5.76 -6.07
C GLU A 64 -27.23 -5.86 -7.47
N GLY A 65 -26.73 -4.73 -8.01
CA GLY A 65 -26.01 -4.70 -9.29
C GLY A 65 -24.78 -5.59 -9.33
N HIS A 66 -24.07 -5.74 -8.20
CA HIS A 66 -22.86 -6.55 -8.13
C HIS A 66 -23.12 -8.04 -8.35
N LEU A 67 -24.31 -8.54 -7.98
CA LEU A 67 -24.69 -9.94 -8.19
C LEU A 67 -24.75 -10.33 -9.67
N VAL A 68 -25.00 -9.34 -10.55
CA VAL A 68 -25.11 -9.57 -11.99
C VAL A 68 -23.80 -9.22 -12.72
N THR A 69 -23.20 -8.07 -12.40
CA THR A 69 -22.07 -7.54 -13.17
C THR A 69 -20.72 -8.14 -12.78
N LYS A 70 -20.55 -8.59 -11.52
CA LYS A 70 -19.26 -9.07 -10.97
C LYS A 70 -19.17 -10.61 -10.88
N GLN A 71 -20.20 -11.32 -11.34
CA GLN A 71 -20.23 -12.79 -11.34
C GLN A 71 -19.16 -13.36 -12.29
N GLY A 72 -18.38 -14.32 -11.80
CA GLY A 72 -17.36 -15.01 -12.61
C GLY A 72 -16.01 -14.28 -12.70
N THR A 73 -15.86 -13.07 -12.13
CA THR A 73 -14.58 -12.39 -12.04
C THR A 73 -13.73 -13.03 -10.93
N PRO A 74 -12.49 -13.47 -11.22
CA PRO A 74 -11.63 -14.08 -10.22
C PRO A 74 -11.07 -13.03 -9.26
N THR A 75 -10.84 -13.43 -8.01
CA THR A 75 -10.09 -12.67 -6.99
C THR A 75 -8.63 -13.11 -6.90
N MET A 76 -7.88 -12.57 -5.92
CA MET A 76 -6.44 -12.84 -5.69
C MET A 76 -5.51 -12.24 -6.77
N GLY A 77 -5.96 -11.21 -7.49
CA GLY A 77 -5.11 -10.48 -8.43
C GLY A 77 -3.91 -9.79 -7.77
N GLY A 78 -3.97 -9.58 -6.45
CA GLY A 78 -2.85 -9.09 -5.64
C GLY A 78 -1.58 -9.92 -5.75
N VAL A 79 -1.68 -11.22 -6.11
CA VAL A 79 -0.49 -12.05 -6.41
C VAL A 79 0.34 -11.43 -7.55
N LEU A 80 -0.30 -10.85 -8.56
CA LEU A 80 0.39 -10.17 -9.65
C LEU A 80 1.15 -8.94 -9.16
N ILE A 81 0.52 -8.14 -8.27
CA ILE A 81 1.16 -6.97 -7.67
C ILE A 81 2.39 -7.41 -6.86
N LEU A 82 2.23 -8.41 -5.98
CA LEU A 82 3.32 -8.94 -5.16
C LEU A 82 4.51 -9.44 -5.98
N LEU A 83 4.24 -10.20 -7.05
CA LEU A 83 5.29 -10.69 -7.95
C LEU A 83 6.01 -9.52 -8.63
N ALA A 84 5.26 -8.57 -9.19
CA ALA A 84 5.84 -7.44 -9.92
C ALA A 84 6.68 -6.54 -9.00
N VAL A 85 6.18 -6.20 -7.80
CA VAL A 85 6.91 -5.40 -6.81
C VAL A 85 8.16 -6.14 -6.33
N SER A 86 8.03 -7.42 -5.95
CA SER A 86 9.15 -8.19 -5.39
C SER A 86 10.26 -8.38 -6.42
N ILE A 87 9.93 -8.81 -7.64
CA ILE A 87 10.91 -9.01 -8.72
C ILE A 87 11.62 -7.68 -9.03
N SER A 88 10.86 -6.61 -9.19
CA SER A 88 11.43 -5.30 -9.53
C SER A 88 12.32 -4.76 -8.41
N THR A 89 11.86 -4.83 -7.15
CA THR A 89 12.65 -4.37 -6.00
C THR A 89 13.94 -5.17 -5.84
N LEU A 90 13.87 -6.50 -5.90
CA LEU A 90 15.06 -7.36 -5.79
C LEU A 90 16.06 -7.09 -6.93
N LEU A 91 15.57 -6.76 -8.11
CA LEU A 91 16.43 -6.47 -9.26
C LEU A 91 17.15 -5.13 -9.11
N TRP A 92 16.45 -4.06 -8.70
CA TRP A 92 16.93 -2.69 -8.78
C TRP A 92 17.39 -2.07 -7.46
N ALA A 93 16.83 -2.48 -6.31
CA ALA A 93 17.24 -1.95 -5.02
C ALA A 93 18.64 -2.44 -4.59
N ASP A 94 19.24 -1.68 -3.70
CA ASP A 94 20.43 -2.12 -2.98
C ASP A 94 20.03 -3.15 -1.91
N LEU A 95 20.42 -4.40 -2.13
CA LEU A 95 20.11 -5.50 -1.23
C LEU A 95 20.96 -5.52 0.06
N ALA A 96 21.97 -4.66 0.16
CA ALA A 96 22.69 -4.46 1.42
C ALA A 96 21.88 -3.56 2.40
N ASN A 97 20.89 -2.85 1.91
CA ASN A 97 20.07 -1.96 2.71
C ASN A 97 18.99 -2.74 3.51
N GLY A 98 19.04 -2.62 4.84
CA GLY A 98 18.10 -3.32 5.74
C GLY A 98 16.63 -2.90 5.56
N TYR A 99 16.36 -1.63 5.26
CA TYR A 99 14.98 -1.14 5.09
C TYR A 99 14.27 -1.78 3.88
N VAL A 100 15.02 -2.14 2.83
CA VAL A 100 14.48 -2.89 1.68
C VAL A 100 13.93 -4.25 2.12
N TRP A 101 14.63 -4.93 3.02
CA TRP A 101 14.18 -6.21 3.55
C TRP A 101 13.01 -6.09 4.52
N VAL A 102 13.00 -5.04 5.36
CA VAL A 102 11.85 -4.76 6.24
C VAL A 102 10.59 -4.56 5.41
N ILE A 103 10.66 -3.73 4.37
CA ILE A 103 9.46 -3.44 3.58
C ILE A 103 8.99 -4.63 2.74
N LEU A 104 9.92 -5.42 2.20
CA LEU A 104 9.60 -6.68 1.53
C LEU A 104 8.98 -7.69 2.50
N PHE A 105 9.49 -7.79 3.73
CA PHE A 105 8.95 -8.65 4.78
C PHE A 105 7.51 -8.26 5.13
N VAL A 106 7.24 -6.98 5.38
CA VAL A 106 5.88 -6.48 5.66
C VAL A 106 4.97 -6.76 4.47
N THR A 107 5.36 -6.37 3.27
CA THR A 107 4.54 -6.51 2.05
C THR A 107 4.19 -7.96 1.77
N THR A 108 5.18 -8.86 1.82
CA THR A 108 4.95 -10.29 1.56
C THR A 108 4.22 -10.97 2.71
N GLY A 109 4.52 -10.61 3.96
CA GLY A 109 3.87 -11.15 5.14
C GLY A 109 2.37 -10.83 5.16
N PHE A 110 2.00 -9.57 4.96
CA PHE A 110 0.58 -9.16 4.83
C PHE A 110 -0.07 -9.78 3.59
N GLY A 111 0.66 -9.88 2.49
CA GLY A 111 0.21 -10.57 1.29
C GLY A 111 -0.11 -12.05 1.53
N MET A 112 0.71 -12.76 2.32
CA MET A 112 0.45 -14.15 2.70
C MET A 112 -0.79 -14.29 3.61
N VAL A 113 -1.00 -13.34 4.53
CA VAL A 113 -2.22 -13.30 5.36
C VAL A 113 -3.45 -13.14 4.47
N GLY A 114 -3.42 -12.18 3.55
CA GLY A 114 -4.50 -11.96 2.59
C GLY A 114 -4.71 -13.15 1.65
N PHE A 115 -3.64 -13.79 1.20
CA PHE A 115 -3.70 -14.99 0.37
C PHE A 115 -4.39 -16.14 1.11
N ALA A 116 -4.06 -16.36 2.38
CA ALA A 116 -4.71 -17.39 3.19
C ALA A 116 -6.21 -17.10 3.38
N ASP A 117 -6.57 -15.82 3.57
CA ASP A 117 -7.96 -15.41 3.70
C ASP A 117 -8.76 -15.65 2.41
N ASP A 118 -8.24 -15.16 1.28
CA ASP A 118 -8.85 -15.36 -0.04
C ASP A 118 -8.96 -16.84 -0.40
N TYR A 119 -7.90 -17.62 -0.15
CA TYR A 119 -7.88 -19.05 -0.42
C TYR A 119 -8.94 -19.82 0.38
N LEU A 120 -9.11 -19.48 1.66
CA LEU A 120 -10.14 -20.09 2.51
C LEU A 120 -11.56 -19.73 2.07
N LYS A 121 -11.79 -18.47 1.67
CA LYS A 121 -13.08 -18.04 1.10
C LYS A 121 -13.46 -18.85 -0.14
N LEU A 122 -12.48 -19.08 -1.03
CA LEU A 122 -12.68 -19.83 -2.27
C LEU A 122 -12.93 -21.33 -1.99
N THR A 123 -12.09 -21.95 -1.15
CA THR A 123 -12.19 -23.39 -0.89
C THR A 123 -13.45 -23.75 -0.13
N ARG A 124 -13.91 -22.89 0.80
CA ARG A 124 -15.13 -23.09 1.57
C ARG A 124 -16.39 -22.57 0.87
N ARG A 125 -16.26 -21.94 -0.31
CA ARG A 125 -17.36 -21.28 -1.01
C ARG A 125 -18.19 -20.37 -0.09
N SER A 126 -17.53 -19.64 0.77
CA SER A 126 -18.15 -18.83 1.82
C SER A 126 -17.43 -17.49 1.96
N HIS A 127 -18.18 -16.45 2.32
CA HIS A 127 -17.59 -15.14 2.66
C HIS A 127 -16.73 -15.18 3.94
N LYS A 128 -16.79 -16.27 4.72
CA LYS A 128 -16.02 -16.44 5.95
C LYS A 128 -14.65 -16.99 5.59
N GLY A 129 -13.65 -16.10 5.53
CA GLY A 129 -12.23 -16.43 5.42
C GLY A 129 -11.60 -16.84 6.73
N VAL A 130 -10.38 -16.38 6.97
CA VAL A 130 -9.70 -16.50 8.28
C VAL A 130 -10.47 -15.70 9.33
N SER A 131 -10.53 -16.22 10.57
CA SER A 131 -11.21 -15.45 11.63
C SER A 131 -10.49 -14.11 11.83
N SER A 132 -11.27 -13.03 12.02
CA SER A 132 -10.71 -11.66 12.15
C SER A 132 -9.69 -11.56 13.29
N ARG A 133 -9.86 -12.34 14.37
CA ARG A 133 -8.92 -12.37 15.50
C ARG A 133 -7.57 -12.96 15.10
N ILE A 134 -7.57 -14.08 14.38
CA ILE A 134 -6.33 -14.72 13.91
C ILE A 134 -5.64 -13.81 12.91
N ARG A 135 -6.38 -13.27 11.93
CA ARG A 135 -5.85 -12.35 10.93
C ARG A 135 -5.16 -11.15 11.59
N LEU A 136 -5.88 -10.45 12.47
CA LEU A 136 -5.34 -9.29 13.19
C LEU A 136 -4.13 -9.67 14.06
N SER A 137 -4.15 -10.83 14.75
CA SER A 137 -2.99 -11.25 15.56
C SER A 137 -1.75 -11.49 14.72
N VAL A 138 -1.87 -12.09 13.54
CA VAL A 138 -0.73 -12.32 12.63
C VAL A 138 -0.21 -11.01 12.07
N GLU A 139 -1.11 -10.08 11.64
CA GLU A 139 -0.75 -8.74 11.20
C GLU A 139 0.02 -7.97 12.28
N ILE A 140 -0.43 -8.04 13.55
CA ILE A 140 0.25 -7.43 14.70
C ILE A 140 1.63 -8.05 14.90
N VAL A 141 1.78 -9.37 14.83
CA VAL A 141 3.08 -10.05 15.01
C VAL A 141 4.06 -9.63 13.92
N ILE A 142 3.64 -9.61 12.64
CA ILE A 142 4.48 -9.14 11.53
C ILE A 142 4.92 -7.70 11.77
N SER A 143 3.98 -6.82 12.17
CA SER A 143 4.27 -5.41 12.45
C SER A 143 5.20 -5.22 13.65
N LEU A 144 5.08 -6.03 14.70
CA LEU A 144 6.00 -6.02 15.86
C LEU A 144 7.42 -6.39 15.45
N ILE A 145 7.60 -7.45 14.66
CA ILE A 145 8.91 -7.86 14.16
C ILE A 145 9.50 -6.73 13.31
N ALA A 146 8.72 -6.15 12.41
CA ALA A 146 9.15 -5.02 11.59
C ALA A 146 9.53 -3.80 12.45
N ALA A 147 8.75 -3.49 13.51
CA ALA A 147 9.02 -2.37 14.41
C ALA A 147 10.37 -2.52 15.12
N VAL A 148 10.64 -3.68 15.69
CA VAL A 148 11.93 -3.96 16.33
C VAL A 148 13.07 -3.85 15.31
N TRP A 149 12.87 -4.36 14.10
CA TRP A 149 13.87 -4.30 13.04
C TRP A 149 14.16 -2.85 12.60
N VAL A 150 13.11 -2.01 12.41
CA VAL A 150 13.27 -0.58 12.10
C VAL A 150 14.02 0.15 13.19
N ILE A 151 13.69 -0.06 14.47
CA ILE A 151 14.39 0.56 15.61
C ILE A 151 15.89 0.25 15.58
N HIS A 152 16.27 -0.99 15.28
CA HIS A 152 17.69 -1.37 15.17
C HIS A 152 18.43 -0.79 13.96
N LEU A 153 17.71 -0.42 12.89
CA LEU A 153 18.29 0.17 11.69
C LEU A 153 18.35 1.70 11.76
N THR A 154 17.46 2.32 12.53
CA THR A 154 17.35 3.78 12.65
C THR A 154 18.35 4.27 13.72
N GLY A 155 18.97 5.42 13.46
CA GLY A 155 19.88 6.04 14.44
C GLY A 155 19.16 6.44 15.73
N PRO A 156 19.87 6.50 16.88
CA PRO A 156 19.30 6.61 18.23
C PRO A 156 18.50 7.92 18.47
N GLU A 157 18.70 8.95 17.65
CA GLU A 157 17.94 10.20 17.77
C GLU A 157 16.52 10.10 17.20
N LEU A 158 16.27 9.14 16.30
CA LEU A 158 15.00 9.01 15.58
C LEU A 158 14.35 7.65 15.75
N ASP A 159 15.00 6.70 16.40
CA ASP A 159 14.53 5.31 16.48
C ASP A 159 13.11 5.18 17.03
N THR A 160 12.80 5.93 18.11
CA THR A 160 11.48 5.93 18.78
C THR A 160 10.76 7.28 18.73
N ALA A 161 11.19 8.19 17.85
CA ALA A 161 10.61 9.52 17.73
C ALA A 161 9.50 9.58 16.67
N LEU A 162 8.44 10.33 16.98
CA LEU A 162 7.38 10.73 16.05
C LEU A 162 7.62 12.17 15.59
N ALA A 163 7.74 12.37 14.29
CA ALA A 163 7.85 13.71 13.70
C ALA A 163 6.46 14.28 13.41
N VAL A 164 6.25 15.54 13.81
CA VAL A 164 4.99 16.24 13.54
C VAL A 164 5.16 17.12 12.30
N PRO A 165 4.36 16.90 11.24
CA PRO A 165 4.37 17.78 10.07
C PRO A 165 4.05 19.23 10.49
N LEU A 166 4.59 20.22 9.76
CA LEU A 166 4.47 21.66 10.00
C LEU A 166 5.33 22.20 11.17
N PHE A 167 5.86 21.38 12.06
CA PHE A 167 6.69 21.81 13.19
C PHE A 167 8.10 21.25 13.07
N LYS A 168 9.08 22.12 12.74
CA LYS A 168 10.47 21.73 12.40
C LYS A 168 11.19 20.93 13.50
N ASN A 169 11.03 21.35 14.74
CA ASN A 169 11.82 20.86 15.87
C ASN A 169 10.97 20.05 16.86
N VAL A 170 9.75 19.66 16.46
CA VAL A 170 8.88 18.91 17.36
C VAL A 170 9.01 17.43 17.05
N LEU A 171 9.88 16.80 17.80
CA LEU A 171 9.99 15.35 17.90
C LEU A 171 9.38 14.93 19.23
N PHE A 172 8.40 14.05 19.18
CA PHE A 172 7.90 13.41 20.38
C PHE A 172 8.61 12.09 20.58
N GLU A 173 9.50 12.02 21.56
CA GLU A 173 10.08 10.76 21.98
C GLU A 173 9.03 9.89 22.64
N LEU A 174 8.58 8.87 21.95
CA LEU A 174 7.55 7.96 22.44
C LEU A 174 8.12 6.75 23.19
N GLY A 175 9.43 6.51 23.09
CA GLY A 175 10.04 5.32 23.65
C GLY A 175 9.30 4.06 23.16
N TRP A 176 8.99 3.13 24.05
CA TRP A 176 8.27 1.90 23.70
C TRP A 176 6.86 2.08 23.11
N PHE A 177 6.21 3.24 23.34
CA PHE A 177 4.94 3.56 22.69
C PHE A 177 5.07 3.71 21.17
N PHE A 178 6.28 3.99 20.67
CA PHE A 178 6.53 4.02 19.23
C PHE A 178 6.25 2.67 18.55
N VAL A 179 6.56 1.55 19.22
CA VAL A 179 6.25 0.21 18.72
C VAL A 179 4.73 0.04 18.56
N ALA A 180 3.95 0.47 19.55
CA ALA A 180 2.50 0.43 19.47
C ALA A 180 1.95 1.31 18.34
N LEU A 181 2.50 2.53 18.19
CA LEU A 181 2.17 3.44 17.09
C LEU A 181 2.47 2.82 15.73
N MET A 182 3.67 2.22 15.56
CA MET A 182 4.05 1.57 14.32
C MET A 182 3.10 0.43 13.96
N VAL A 183 2.78 -0.44 14.92
CA VAL A 183 1.80 -1.51 14.72
C VAL A 183 0.45 -0.93 14.31
N PHE A 184 -0.01 0.13 14.98
CA PHE A 184 -1.26 0.80 14.66
C PHE A 184 -1.26 1.36 13.24
N VAL A 185 -0.19 2.03 12.82
CA VAL A 185 -0.07 2.62 11.48
C VAL A 185 -0.04 1.54 10.40
N VAL A 186 0.79 0.50 10.56
CA VAL A 186 0.95 -0.55 9.55
C VAL A 186 -0.33 -1.38 9.40
N VAL A 187 -0.88 -1.88 10.52
CA VAL A 187 -2.12 -2.66 10.52
C VAL A 187 -3.32 -1.80 10.11
N GLY A 188 -3.37 -0.56 10.60
CA GLY A 188 -4.41 0.40 10.26
C GLY A 188 -4.43 0.73 8.76
N ALA A 189 -3.28 1.06 8.17
CA ALA A 189 -3.15 1.34 6.74
C ALA A 189 -3.53 0.11 5.89
N SER A 190 -3.07 -1.08 6.28
CA SER A 190 -3.40 -2.34 5.62
C SER A 190 -4.90 -2.58 5.56
N ASN A 191 -5.57 -2.51 6.70
CA ASN A 191 -7.01 -2.75 6.77
C ASN A 191 -7.82 -1.60 6.15
N ALA A 192 -7.32 -0.35 6.16
CA ALA A 192 -7.97 0.79 5.53
C ALA A 192 -7.98 0.67 3.99
N VAL A 193 -6.87 0.24 3.39
CA VAL A 193 -6.83 -0.07 1.96
C VAL A 193 -7.75 -1.24 1.63
N ASN A 194 -7.78 -2.28 2.45
CA ASN A 194 -8.67 -3.43 2.26
C ASN A 194 -10.15 -3.03 2.31
N LEU A 195 -10.56 -2.14 3.22
CA LEU A 195 -11.93 -1.63 3.28
C LEU A 195 -12.30 -0.76 2.07
N THR A 196 -11.32 -0.12 1.44
CA THR A 196 -11.52 0.72 0.26
C THR A 196 -11.64 -0.09 -1.04
N ASP A 197 -11.14 -1.33 -1.06
CA ASP A 197 -11.15 -2.21 -2.24
C ASP A 197 -12.53 -2.84 -2.49
N GLY A 198 -13.57 -2.00 -2.66
CA GLY A 198 -14.95 -2.44 -2.87
C GLY A 198 -15.46 -2.26 -4.30
N LEU A 199 -14.82 -1.40 -5.10
CA LEU A 199 -15.18 -1.12 -6.49
C LEU A 199 -13.98 -1.29 -7.42
N ASP A 200 -14.25 -1.60 -8.69
CA ASP A 200 -13.23 -1.84 -9.72
C ASP A 200 -12.29 -0.63 -9.87
N GLY A 201 -11.00 -0.83 -9.65
CA GLY A 201 -9.98 0.21 -9.75
C GLY A 201 -9.97 1.25 -8.62
N LEU A 202 -10.90 1.20 -7.65
CA LEU A 202 -11.04 2.22 -6.62
C LEU A 202 -9.81 2.34 -5.73
N ALA A 203 -9.31 1.25 -5.18
CA ALA A 203 -8.22 1.27 -4.21
C ALA A 203 -6.84 1.43 -4.85
N ILE A 204 -6.61 0.82 -6.02
CA ILE A 204 -5.26 0.73 -6.58
C ILE A 204 -4.70 2.09 -7.03
N VAL A 205 -5.54 3.01 -7.54
CA VAL A 205 -5.07 4.34 -7.98
C VAL A 205 -4.68 5.23 -6.78
N PRO A 206 -5.46 5.35 -5.70
CA PRO A 206 -5.01 6.00 -4.47
C PRO A 206 -3.73 5.38 -3.87
N VAL A 207 -3.58 4.04 -3.92
CA VAL A 207 -2.32 3.37 -3.53
C VAL A 207 -1.16 3.85 -4.41
N MET A 208 -1.34 3.88 -5.72
CA MET A 208 -0.33 4.35 -6.68
C MET A 208 0.06 5.81 -6.43
N ILE A 209 -0.92 6.69 -6.18
CA ILE A 209 -0.68 8.10 -5.85
C ILE A 209 0.12 8.21 -4.55
N ALA A 210 -0.29 7.49 -3.50
CA ALA A 210 0.42 7.48 -2.22
C ALA A 210 1.84 6.94 -2.37
N ALA A 211 2.04 5.84 -3.10
CA ALA A 211 3.35 5.29 -3.39
C ALA A 211 4.26 6.28 -4.14
N GLY A 212 3.71 7.02 -5.12
CA GLY A 212 4.43 8.09 -5.82
C GLY A 212 4.88 9.22 -4.88
N CYS A 213 4.00 9.64 -3.96
CA CYS A 213 4.34 10.63 -2.93
C CYS A 213 5.44 10.11 -2.00
N PHE A 214 5.33 8.87 -1.54
CA PHE A 214 6.33 8.28 -0.66
C PHE A 214 7.64 7.93 -1.38
N ALA A 215 7.63 7.71 -2.71
CA ALA A 215 8.86 7.65 -3.49
C ALA A 215 9.64 8.96 -3.40
N LEU A 216 8.94 10.09 -3.57
CA LEU A 216 9.53 11.42 -3.43
C LEU A 216 9.99 11.68 -1.98
N ILE A 217 9.14 11.40 -0.99
CA ILE A 217 9.47 11.59 0.44
C ILE A 217 10.72 10.77 0.81
N SER A 218 10.76 9.50 0.45
CA SER A 218 11.90 8.62 0.74
C SER A 218 13.20 9.13 0.10
N TYR A 219 13.12 9.62 -1.14
CA TYR A 219 14.26 10.22 -1.83
C TYR A 219 14.77 11.48 -1.12
N LEU A 220 13.85 12.38 -0.70
CA LEU A 220 14.19 13.63 -0.03
C LEU A 220 14.76 13.40 1.37
N VAL A 221 14.11 12.54 2.15
CA VAL A 221 14.52 12.20 3.54
C VAL A 221 15.83 11.41 3.57
N GLY A 222 16.07 10.57 2.57
CA GLY A 222 17.29 9.78 2.44
C GLY A 222 18.48 10.54 1.87
N ASN A 223 18.34 11.83 1.57
CA ASN A 223 19.41 12.68 1.06
C ASN A 223 19.65 13.86 2.01
N ILE A 224 20.84 13.92 2.61
CA ILE A 224 21.17 14.93 3.63
C ILE A 224 21.03 16.37 3.13
N VAL A 225 21.36 16.64 1.85
CA VAL A 225 21.28 17.99 1.26
C VAL A 225 19.82 18.42 1.11
N PHE A 226 18.95 17.53 0.63
CA PHE A 226 17.52 17.83 0.49
C PHE A 226 16.81 17.85 1.83
N ALA A 227 17.17 16.95 2.75
CA ALA A 227 16.61 16.94 4.10
C ALA A 227 16.92 18.24 4.84
N ASP A 228 18.17 18.72 4.79
CA ASP A 228 18.58 19.98 5.39
C ASP A 228 17.87 21.18 4.73
N TYR A 229 17.86 21.26 3.41
CA TYR A 229 17.19 22.35 2.68
C TYR A 229 15.69 22.43 2.97
N LEU A 230 15.02 21.29 3.07
CA LEU A 230 13.58 21.20 3.39
C LEU A 230 13.31 21.17 4.88
N GLN A 231 14.37 21.09 5.71
CA GLN A 231 14.28 20.95 7.16
C GLN A 231 13.48 19.71 7.59
N LEU A 232 13.68 18.61 6.87
CA LEU A 232 13.18 17.29 7.21
C LEU A 232 14.21 16.57 8.08
N HIS A 233 13.74 15.58 8.85
CA HIS A 233 14.64 14.71 9.59
C HIS A 233 15.32 13.73 8.60
N PHE A 234 16.66 13.80 8.50
CA PHE A 234 17.43 12.91 7.66
C PHE A 234 17.43 11.50 8.27
N VAL A 235 17.00 10.51 7.49
CA VAL A 235 17.07 9.09 7.87
C VAL A 235 17.93 8.36 6.84
N GLU A 236 19.13 8.00 7.25
CA GLU A 236 20.12 7.34 6.38
C GLU A 236 19.55 6.05 5.79
N GLY A 237 19.77 5.83 4.49
CA GLY A 237 19.38 4.61 3.79
C GLY A 237 17.92 4.59 3.29
N THR A 238 17.05 5.51 3.73
CA THR A 238 15.64 5.51 3.29
C THR A 238 15.47 5.85 1.82
N GLY A 239 16.47 6.45 1.17
CA GLY A 239 16.45 6.70 -0.27
C GLY A 239 16.19 5.45 -1.12
N GLU A 240 16.62 4.28 -0.66
CA GLU A 240 16.36 2.99 -1.34
C GLU A 240 14.87 2.62 -1.39
N LEU A 241 14.07 3.10 -0.45
CA LEU A 241 12.63 2.90 -0.47
C LEU A 241 11.96 3.62 -1.65
N ALA A 242 12.61 4.64 -2.24
CA ALA A 242 12.12 5.25 -3.48
C ALA A 242 12.07 4.23 -4.64
N VAL A 243 13.03 3.30 -4.69
CA VAL A 243 13.04 2.21 -5.69
C VAL A 243 11.88 1.24 -5.46
N PHE A 244 11.61 0.87 -4.20
CA PHE A 244 10.46 0.03 -3.85
C PHE A 244 9.13 0.73 -4.18
N CYS A 245 8.97 2.00 -3.79
CA CYS A 245 7.77 2.79 -4.10
C CYS A 245 7.56 2.91 -5.61
N ALA A 246 8.64 3.11 -6.38
CA ALA A 246 8.61 3.14 -7.83
C ALA A 246 8.16 1.78 -8.41
N ALA A 247 8.67 0.68 -7.89
CA ALA A 247 8.20 -0.67 -8.25
C ALA A 247 6.71 -0.84 -7.96
N LEU A 248 6.23 -0.33 -6.81
CA LEU A 248 4.82 -0.37 -6.43
C LEU A 248 3.95 0.48 -7.38
N VAL A 249 4.42 1.65 -7.80
CA VAL A 249 3.74 2.47 -8.83
C VAL A 249 3.62 1.70 -10.15
N GLY A 250 4.71 1.10 -10.63
CA GLY A 250 4.71 0.32 -11.87
C GLY A 250 3.80 -0.92 -11.80
N ALA A 251 3.82 -1.64 -10.68
CA ALA A 251 2.96 -2.79 -10.45
C ALA A 251 1.48 -2.38 -10.36
N SER A 252 1.19 -1.25 -9.72
CA SER A 252 -0.17 -0.70 -9.61
C SER A 252 -0.73 -0.29 -10.97
N LEU A 253 0.08 0.37 -11.81
CA LEU A 253 -0.29 0.70 -13.20
C LEU A 253 -0.57 -0.56 -14.00
N GLY A 254 0.31 -1.56 -13.91
CA GLY A 254 0.14 -2.82 -14.60
C GLY A 254 -1.07 -3.62 -14.13
N PHE A 255 -1.37 -3.59 -12.83
CA PHE A 255 -2.56 -4.21 -12.27
C PHE A 255 -3.84 -3.46 -12.68
N LEU A 256 -3.82 -2.13 -12.67
CA LEU A 256 -4.95 -1.29 -13.09
C LEU A 256 -5.40 -1.60 -14.51
N TRP A 257 -4.49 -1.97 -15.42
CA TRP A 257 -4.82 -2.38 -16.78
C TRP A 257 -5.84 -3.52 -16.82
N PHE A 258 -5.81 -4.41 -15.82
CA PHE A 258 -6.73 -5.55 -15.71
C PHE A 258 -7.86 -5.33 -14.71
N ASN A 259 -7.73 -4.34 -13.82
CA ASN A 259 -8.69 -4.06 -12.74
C ASN A 259 -9.56 -2.83 -13.02
N ALA A 260 -9.27 -2.04 -14.08
CA ALA A 260 -10.15 -0.94 -14.50
C ALA A 260 -11.55 -1.46 -14.87
N PRO A 261 -12.62 -0.66 -14.60
CA PRO A 261 -13.99 -1.08 -14.89
C PRO A 261 -14.24 -1.35 -16.40
N PRO A 262 -14.82 -2.50 -16.78
CA PRO A 262 -15.18 -3.67 -15.98
C PRO A 262 -13.97 -4.54 -15.68
N ALA A 263 -13.75 -4.90 -14.41
CA ALA A 263 -12.54 -5.60 -13.98
C ALA A 263 -12.45 -7.03 -14.51
N MET A 264 -11.28 -7.39 -15.03
CA MET A 264 -10.94 -8.76 -15.45
C MET A 264 -10.49 -9.63 -14.26
N VAL A 265 -10.07 -9.00 -13.16
CA VAL A 265 -9.59 -9.63 -11.92
C VAL A 265 -9.73 -8.64 -10.76
N PHE A 266 -10.17 -9.12 -9.59
CA PHE A 266 -10.18 -8.34 -8.36
C PHE A 266 -8.87 -8.47 -7.59
N MET A 267 -8.49 -7.41 -6.87
CA MET A 267 -7.25 -7.37 -6.10
C MET A 267 -7.28 -8.42 -4.97
N GLY A 268 -8.38 -8.50 -4.24
CA GLY A 268 -8.56 -9.37 -3.10
C GLY A 268 -7.77 -8.94 -1.86
N ASP A 269 -7.98 -9.67 -0.76
CA ASP A 269 -7.27 -9.40 0.49
C ASP A 269 -5.75 -9.59 0.33
N THR A 270 -5.32 -10.48 -0.59
CA THR A 270 -3.92 -10.69 -0.97
C THR A 270 -3.23 -9.40 -1.38
N GLY A 271 -3.88 -8.59 -2.22
CA GLY A 271 -3.31 -7.34 -2.73
C GLY A 271 -3.51 -6.19 -1.75
N SER A 272 -4.74 -5.96 -1.32
CA SER A 272 -5.10 -4.79 -0.52
C SER A 272 -4.37 -4.74 0.83
N LEU A 273 -4.26 -5.87 1.54
CA LEU A 273 -3.51 -5.93 2.79
C LEU A 273 -2.01 -5.69 2.57
N SER A 274 -1.44 -6.26 1.53
CA SER A 274 0.00 -6.13 1.25
C SER A 274 0.40 -4.71 0.91
N VAL A 275 -0.33 -4.04 0.00
CA VAL A 275 0.03 -2.68 -0.43
C VAL A 275 -0.26 -1.65 0.66
N GLY A 276 -1.33 -1.85 1.46
CA GLY A 276 -1.62 -0.99 2.60
C GLY A 276 -0.57 -1.14 3.71
N GLY A 277 -0.16 -2.36 4.04
CA GLY A 277 0.93 -2.64 4.99
C GLY A 277 2.26 -2.04 4.51
N ALA A 278 2.56 -2.13 3.20
CA ALA A 278 3.72 -1.48 2.61
C ALA A 278 3.71 0.04 2.81
N LEU A 279 2.61 0.72 2.51
CA LEU A 279 2.49 2.17 2.70
C LEU A 279 2.67 2.56 4.18
N GLY A 280 2.06 1.81 5.10
CA GLY A 280 2.23 2.01 6.54
C GLY A 280 3.69 1.85 6.98
N GLY A 281 4.36 0.79 6.52
CA GLY A 281 5.77 0.54 6.83
C GLY A 281 6.70 1.64 6.31
N ILE A 282 6.50 2.09 5.07
CA ILE A 282 7.29 3.17 4.47
C ILE A 282 7.12 4.47 5.27
N ALA A 283 5.89 4.81 5.64
CA ALA A 283 5.59 6.02 6.41
C ALA A 283 6.31 6.04 7.75
N VAL A 284 6.35 4.91 8.46
CA VAL A 284 7.08 4.78 9.73
C VAL A 284 8.59 4.87 9.54
N ILE A 285 9.15 4.17 8.54
CA ILE A 285 10.59 4.22 8.27
C ILE A 285 11.04 5.63 7.90
N THR A 286 10.23 6.36 7.13
CA THR A 286 10.54 7.74 6.72
C THR A 286 10.13 8.80 7.76
N LYS A 287 9.56 8.42 8.91
CA LYS A 287 9.04 9.33 9.95
C LYS A 287 7.94 10.28 9.44
N HIS A 288 7.07 9.76 8.58
CA HIS A 288 5.98 10.52 7.95
C HIS A 288 4.60 9.87 8.19
N GLU A 289 4.37 9.33 9.39
CA GLU A 289 3.15 8.61 9.78
C GLU A 289 1.91 9.50 9.68
N LEU A 290 2.02 10.74 10.17
CA LEU A 290 0.92 11.71 10.10
C LEU A 290 0.69 12.22 8.68
N VAL A 291 1.74 12.30 7.87
CA VAL A 291 1.64 12.67 6.45
C VAL A 291 0.93 11.54 5.68
N LEU A 292 1.15 10.27 6.03
CA LEU A 292 0.38 9.16 5.46
C LEU A 292 -1.12 9.32 5.72
N ALA A 293 -1.52 9.77 6.92
CA ALA A 293 -2.93 9.98 7.21
C ALA A 293 -3.56 11.07 6.33
N ILE A 294 -2.77 12.03 5.83
CA ILE A 294 -3.21 13.07 4.88
C ILE A 294 -3.20 12.52 3.45
N ILE A 295 -2.06 12.00 2.98
CA ILE A 295 -1.91 11.44 1.61
C ILE A 295 -2.89 10.29 1.39
N GLY A 296 -2.99 9.39 2.37
CA GLY A 296 -3.94 8.28 2.41
C GLY A 296 -5.31 8.65 2.98
N GLY A 297 -5.67 9.93 3.04
CA GLY A 297 -6.88 10.42 3.69
C GLY A 297 -8.17 9.83 3.13
N LEU A 298 -8.18 9.38 1.87
CA LEU A 298 -9.29 8.64 1.32
C LEU A 298 -9.51 7.31 2.06
N PHE A 299 -8.46 6.56 2.32
CA PHE A 299 -8.52 5.31 3.09
C PHE A 299 -8.97 5.56 4.53
N VAL A 300 -8.50 6.68 5.12
CA VAL A 300 -8.93 7.12 6.45
C VAL A 300 -10.43 7.44 6.46
N LEU A 301 -10.93 8.19 5.49
CA LEU A 301 -12.36 8.54 5.37
C LEU A 301 -13.24 7.29 5.23
N GLU A 302 -12.84 6.34 4.38
CA GLU A 302 -13.54 5.07 4.22
C GLU A 302 -13.61 4.29 5.54
N THR A 303 -12.47 4.16 6.22
CA THR A 303 -12.38 3.45 7.51
C THR A 303 -13.18 4.14 8.60
N VAL A 304 -13.05 5.46 8.74
CA VAL A 304 -13.81 6.26 9.73
C VAL A 304 -15.31 6.13 9.49
N SER A 305 -15.76 6.10 8.22
CA SER A 305 -17.17 5.91 7.90
C SER A 305 -17.71 4.58 8.44
N VAL A 306 -16.91 3.51 8.38
CA VAL A 306 -17.27 2.19 8.94
C VAL A 306 -17.31 2.25 10.46
N ILE A 307 -16.30 2.86 11.09
CA ILE A 307 -16.24 3.01 12.55
C ILE A 307 -17.45 3.78 13.06
N VAL A 308 -17.77 4.93 12.46
CA VAL A 308 -18.92 5.77 12.81
C VAL A 308 -20.23 5.00 12.63
N GLN A 309 -20.38 4.30 11.50
CA GLN A 309 -21.59 3.50 11.24
C GLN A 309 -21.80 2.41 12.29
N VAL A 310 -20.74 1.65 12.60
CA VAL A 310 -20.82 0.55 13.58
C VAL A 310 -21.06 1.09 14.99
N ALA A 311 -20.38 2.16 15.39
CA ALA A 311 -20.55 2.81 16.68
C ALA A 311 -21.97 3.33 16.84
N SER A 312 -22.49 4.09 15.87
CA SER A 312 -23.86 4.63 15.89
C SER A 312 -24.91 3.51 15.97
N TYR A 313 -24.72 2.45 15.16
CA TYR A 313 -25.68 1.34 15.19
C TYR A 313 -25.68 0.58 16.53
N LYS A 314 -24.51 0.36 17.11
CA LYS A 314 -24.39 -0.32 18.42
C LYS A 314 -24.93 0.53 19.59
N MET A 315 -24.70 1.87 19.57
CA MET A 315 -25.09 2.76 20.67
C MET A 315 -26.54 3.24 20.54
N PHE A 316 -27.01 3.50 19.31
CA PHE A 316 -28.29 4.19 19.09
C PHE A 316 -29.28 3.40 18.23
N GLY A 317 -28.88 2.23 17.68
CA GLY A 317 -29.71 1.45 16.75
C GLY A 317 -29.96 2.12 15.40
N LYS A 318 -29.25 3.23 15.09
CA LYS A 318 -29.47 4.05 13.89
C LYS A 318 -28.27 4.02 12.96
N ARG A 319 -28.54 3.99 11.66
CA ARG A 319 -27.51 4.13 10.61
C ARG A 319 -27.25 5.59 10.29
N VAL A 320 -25.98 6.01 10.27
CA VAL A 320 -25.54 7.35 9.82
C VAL A 320 -25.53 7.42 8.29
N PHE A 321 -24.93 6.41 7.67
CA PHE A 321 -24.85 6.27 6.22
C PHE A 321 -25.83 5.23 5.72
N ARG A 322 -26.29 5.33 4.45
CA ARG A 322 -27.13 4.30 3.83
C ARG A 322 -26.44 2.93 3.84
N MET A 323 -25.13 2.94 3.62
CA MET A 323 -24.23 1.81 3.74
C MET A 323 -22.82 2.35 4.02
N ALA A 324 -21.97 1.61 4.69
CA ALA A 324 -20.55 1.88 4.88
C ALA A 324 -19.76 0.70 4.30
N PRO A 325 -18.55 0.94 3.75
CA PRO A 325 -17.82 2.24 3.57
C PRO A 325 -18.52 3.27 2.66
N LEU A 326 -17.94 4.50 2.54
CA LEU A 326 -18.58 5.63 1.85
C LEU A 326 -18.89 5.38 0.38
N HIS A 327 -18.05 4.65 -0.35
CA HIS A 327 -18.32 4.32 -1.75
C HIS A 327 -19.68 3.63 -1.91
N HIS A 328 -20.03 2.68 -1.04
CA HIS A 328 -21.33 2.02 -1.05
C HIS A 328 -22.50 2.97 -0.68
N HIS A 329 -22.23 4.01 0.14
CA HIS A 329 -23.23 5.03 0.41
C HIS A 329 -23.64 5.77 -0.88
N PHE A 330 -22.66 6.10 -1.74
CA PHE A 330 -22.93 6.78 -3.00
C PHE A 330 -23.58 5.86 -4.04
N GLU A 331 -23.20 4.56 -4.07
CA GLU A 331 -23.92 3.58 -4.90
C GLU A 331 -25.39 3.48 -4.48
N LYS A 332 -25.70 3.39 -3.17
CA LYS A 332 -27.08 3.40 -2.67
C LYS A 332 -27.83 4.73 -2.88
N LYS A 333 -27.12 5.80 -3.26
CA LYS A 333 -27.69 7.05 -3.76
C LYS A 333 -27.98 7.03 -5.27
N GLY A 334 -27.57 5.99 -5.98
CA GLY A 334 -27.78 5.83 -7.42
C GLY A 334 -26.65 6.40 -8.29
N TRP A 335 -25.47 6.67 -7.73
CA TRP A 335 -24.32 7.06 -8.55
C TRP A 335 -23.74 5.85 -9.27
N ARG A 336 -23.28 6.06 -10.50
CA ARG A 336 -22.58 5.02 -11.28
C ARG A 336 -21.22 4.72 -10.66
N GLU A 337 -20.79 3.47 -10.71
CA GLU A 337 -19.52 2.99 -10.16
C GLU A 337 -18.34 3.82 -10.69
N GLU A 338 -18.26 4.02 -12.02
CA GLU A 338 -17.15 4.76 -12.64
C GLU A 338 -17.10 6.21 -12.17
N THR A 339 -18.27 6.83 -11.90
CA THR A 339 -18.34 8.20 -11.40
C THR A 339 -17.80 8.30 -9.98
N ILE A 340 -18.11 7.33 -9.13
CA ILE A 340 -17.60 7.25 -7.76
C ILE A 340 -16.08 7.09 -7.80
N VAL A 341 -15.61 6.12 -8.58
CA VAL A 341 -14.18 5.78 -8.70
C VAL A 341 -13.35 6.99 -9.14
N VAL A 342 -13.75 7.67 -10.24
CA VAL A 342 -13.01 8.84 -10.74
C VAL A 342 -13.03 9.99 -9.74
N ARG A 343 -14.17 10.27 -9.07
CA ARG A 343 -14.24 11.33 -8.05
C ARG A 343 -13.35 11.02 -6.85
N PHE A 344 -13.26 9.77 -6.45
CA PHE A 344 -12.41 9.35 -5.33
C PHE A 344 -10.93 9.44 -5.70
N TRP A 345 -10.55 9.15 -6.96
CA TRP A 345 -9.21 9.40 -7.47
C TRP A 345 -8.83 10.88 -7.40
N ILE A 346 -9.77 11.77 -7.79
CA ILE A 346 -9.56 13.23 -7.69
C ILE A 346 -9.35 13.65 -6.23
N ILE A 347 -10.18 13.14 -5.30
CA ILE A 347 -10.02 13.41 -3.86
C ILE A 347 -8.66 12.93 -3.38
N ALA A 348 -8.25 11.70 -3.74
CA ALA A 348 -6.95 11.16 -3.37
C ALA A 348 -5.79 12.01 -3.92
N ALA A 349 -5.88 12.50 -5.16
CA ALA A 349 -4.87 13.40 -5.74
C ALA A 349 -4.80 14.74 -5.01
N ILE A 350 -5.94 15.33 -4.63
CA ILE A 350 -5.97 16.57 -3.84
C ILE A 350 -5.33 16.35 -2.47
N LEU A 351 -5.69 15.26 -1.78
CA LEU A 351 -5.12 14.92 -0.48
C LEU A 351 -3.61 14.66 -0.55
N ALA A 352 -3.15 14.04 -1.63
CA ALA A 352 -1.73 13.83 -1.90
C ALA A 352 -0.98 15.15 -2.06
N LEU A 353 -1.52 16.11 -2.82
CA LEU A 353 -0.94 17.45 -2.96
C LEU A 353 -0.91 18.20 -1.63
N ILE A 354 -1.97 18.11 -0.82
CA ILE A 354 -1.99 18.68 0.54
C ILE A 354 -0.91 18.02 1.39
N GLY A 355 -0.79 16.70 1.39
CA GLY A 355 0.24 15.98 2.14
C GLY A 355 1.66 16.37 1.72
N LEU A 356 1.93 16.45 0.41
CA LEU A 356 3.24 16.91 -0.10
C LEU A 356 3.52 18.37 0.23
N SER A 357 2.51 19.26 0.28
CA SER A 357 2.72 20.65 0.65
C SER A 357 3.24 20.80 2.09
N THR A 358 2.91 19.85 2.98
CA THR A 358 3.40 19.88 4.38
C THR A 358 4.92 19.72 4.48
N LEU A 359 5.60 19.19 3.46
CA LEU A 359 7.06 19.04 3.44
C LEU A 359 7.80 20.38 3.42
N LYS A 360 7.19 21.44 2.87
CA LYS A 360 7.81 22.78 2.73
C LYS A 360 7.21 23.84 3.65
N LEU A 361 6.06 23.59 4.27
CA LEU A 361 5.38 24.55 5.16
C LEU A 361 6.00 24.60 6.58
N ARG A 362 7.24 24.22 6.71
CA ARG A 362 7.99 24.24 7.97
C ARG A 362 8.81 25.49 8.14
#